data_6170dd6b9bce9416eff8a3c898bec7a6
#
_entry.id   6170dd6b9bce9416eff8a3c898bec7a6
#
_cell.length_a   1.000
_cell.length_b   1.000
_cell.length_c   1.000
_cell.angle_alpha   90.00
_cell.angle_beta   90.00
_cell.angle_gamma   90.00
#
_symmetry.space_group_name_H-M   'P 1'
#
loop_
_entity.id
_entity.type
_entity.pdbx_description
1 polymer ?
#
loop_
_entity_poly.entity_id
_entity_poly.type
_entity_poly.pdbx_seq_one_letter_code
_entity_poly.pdbx_strand_id
1 'polypeptide(L)'
;MIPEKVNLGEKFGMFADRWSPKIAGEVNDSHVKLVKLQGEFVWHRHEREDELFLVVKGRITIRFRDGDVRLEENEFLIVPRGVEHMPVTEEEAWVLLFEPKTTLNTGDVENERTVANLERI
;
A
#
# COMPACT_ATOMS: atom_id res chain seq x y z
N MET A 1 21.86 21.49 2.50
CA MET A 1 21.44 20.13 2.12
C MET A 1 20.45 20.20 0.95
N ILE A 2 20.64 19.39 -0.06
CA ILE A 2 19.76 19.34 -1.22
C ILE A 2 18.94 18.05 -1.15
N PRO A 3 17.62 18.13 -1.09
CA PRO A 3 16.79 16.92 -1.06
C PRO A 3 16.92 16.13 -2.38
N GLU A 4 16.79 14.82 -2.27
CA GLU A 4 16.82 13.94 -3.43
C GLU A 4 15.41 13.70 -3.95
N LYS A 5 15.26 13.75 -5.29
CA LYS A 5 14.01 13.36 -5.90
C LYS A 5 13.92 11.83 -5.95
N VAL A 6 12.73 11.31 -5.91
CA VAL A 6 12.46 9.88 -6.04
C VAL A 6 11.78 9.64 -7.39
N ASN A 7 12.37 8.73 -8.18
CA ASN A 7 11.76 8.26 -9.41
C ASN A 7 11.05 6.94 -9.11
N LEU A 8 9.74 6.90 -9.29
CA LEU A 8 8.95 5.72 -8.93
C LEU A 8 9.33 4.49 -9.75
N GLY A 9 9.54 4.66 -11.05
CA GLY A 9 9.92 3.54 -11.91
C GLY A 9 11.23 2.89 -11.48
N GLU A 10 12.22 3.70 -11.12
CA GLU A 10 13.49 3.21 -10.61
C GLU A 10 13.32 2.44 -9.31
N LYS A 11 12.53 2.98 -8.39
CA LYS A 11 12.31 2.34 -7.09
C LYS A 11 11.55 1.02 -7.22
N PHE A 12 10.52 0.97 -8.05
CA PHE A 12 9.81 -0.29 -8.30
C PHE A 12 10.71 -1.33 -8.98
N GLY A 13 11.70 -0.90 -9.73
CA GLY A 13 12.68 -1.80 -10.34
C GLY A 13 13.66 -2.43 -9.35
N MET A 14 13.70 -1.97 -8.11
CA MET A 14 14.62 -2.48 -7.10
C MET A 14 14.15 -3.73 -6.38
N PHE A 15 12.87 -4.10 -6.53
CA PHE A 15 12.33 -5.25 -5.81
C PHE A 15 11.32 -6.00 -6.68
N ALA A 16 11.12 -7.28 -6.36
CA ALA A 16 10.20 -8.15 -7.08
C ALA A 16 9.16 -8.81 -6.17
N ASP A 17 9.40 -8.83 -4.87
CA ASP A 17 8.49 -9.44 -3.92
C ASP A 17 7.16 -8.66 -3.84
N ARG A 18 6.10 -9.38 -3.51
CA ARG A 18 4.75 -8.83 -3.46
C ARG A 18 4.23 -8.79 -2.04
N TRP A 19 3.27 -7.90 -1.80
CA TRP A 19 2.62 -7.71 -0.49
C TRP A 19 3.57 -7.30 0.62
N SER A 20 4.76 -6.82 0.26
CA SER A 20 5.78 -6.37 1.20
C SER A 20 6.14 -4.93 0.89
N PRO A 21 5.50 -3.95 1.53
CA PRO A 21 5.76 -2.54 1.25
C PRO A 21 7.20 -2.14 1.56
N LYS A 22 7.74 -1.25 0.74
CA LYS A 22 9.07 -0.67 0.93
C LYS A 22 8.90 0.81 1.27
N ILE A 23 9.67 1.30 2.22
CA ILE A 23 9.64 2.72 2.57
C ILE A 23 10.50 3.48 1.57
N ALA A 24 9.88 4.35 0.78
CA ALA A 24 10.58 5.17 -0.21
C ALA A 24 10.81 6.61 0.25
N GLY A 25 10.10 7.05 1.27
CA GLY A 25 10.24 8.40 1.80
C GLY A 25 9.38 8.62 3.03
N GLU A 26 9.55 9.80 3.63
CA GLU A 26 8.81 10.19 4.83
C GLU A 26 8.31 11.61 4.68
N VAL A 27 7.12 11.86 5.19
CA VAL A 27 6.54 13.19 5.31
C VAL A 27 6.01 13.30 6.74
N ASN A 28 6.71 14.04 7.60
CA ASN A 28 6.37 14.16 9.02
C ASN A 28 6.22 12.76 9.65
N ASP A 29 5.05 12.45 10.20
CA ASP A 29 4.80 11.16 10.86
C ASP A 29 4.24 10.10 9.92
N SER A 30 4.35 10.32 8.60
CA SER A 30 3.84 9.40 7.60
C SER A 30 4.95 8.87 6.70
N HIS A 31 4.72 7.69 6.14
CA HIS A 31 5.61 7.07 5.16
C HIS A 31 4.99 7.12 3.78
N VAL A 32 5.85 7.33 2.78
CA VAL A 32 5.55 7.01 1.39
C VAL A 32 6.08 5.59 1.16
N LYS A 33 5.18 4.66 0.88
CA LYS A 33 5.55 3.25 0.68
C LYS A 33 5.21 2.82 -0.73
N LEU A 34 6.03 1.91 -1.28
CA LEU A 34 5.78 1.32 -2.59
C LEU A 34 5.60 -0.17 -2.41
N VAL A 35 4.60 -0.73 -3.08
CA VAL A 35 4.29 -2.15 -2.94
C VAL A 35 3.81 -2.70 -4.29
N LYS A 36 4.21 -3.94 -4.58
CA LYS A 36 3.68 -4.70 -5.71
C LYS A 36 2.64 -5.67 -5.20
N LEU A 37 1.50 -5.72 -5.88
CA LEU A 37 0.37 -6.55 -5.50
C LEU A 37 0.03 -7.51 -6.62
N GLN A 38 -0.35 -8.73 -6.26
CA GLN A 38 -0.97 -9.69 -7.18
C GLN A 38 -1.73 -10.73 -6.37
N GLY A 39 -2.95 -11.07 -6.81
CA GLY A 39 -3.81 -11.97 -6.07
C GLY A 39 -4.62 -11.24 -5.02
N GLU A 40 -5.07 -11.98 -4.02
CA GLU A 40 -5.85 -11.45 -2.91
C GLU A 40 -4.97 -11.24 -1.69
N PHE A 41 -5.23 -10.16 -0.97
CA PHE A 41 -4.59 -9.95 0.33
C PHE A 41 -5.41 -10.64 1.43
N VAL A 42 -5.72 -9.93 2.52
CA VAL A 42 -6.56 -10.41 3.62
C VAL A 42 -7.55 -9.32 3.96
N TRP A 43 -8.73 -9.73 4.49
CA TRP A 43 -9.65 -8.77 5.09
C TRP A 43 -9.02 -8.24 6.38
N HIS A 44 -8.91 -6.92 6.49
CA HIS A 44 -8.30 -6.27 7.65
C HIS A 44 -8.76 -4.83 7.76
N ARG A 45 -8.44 -4.20 8.87
CA ARG A 45 -8.67 -2.78 9.08
C ARG A 45 -7.53 -2.20 9.91
N HIS A 46 -7.33 -0.90 9.79
CA HIS A 46 -6.38 -0.15 10.60
C HIS A 46 -7.19 0.68 11.58
N GLU A 47 -7.07 0.39 12.88
CA GLU A 47 -7.93 1.01 13.89
C GLU A 47 -7.71 2.51 14.03
N ARG A 48 -6.48 2.97 13.77
CA ARG A 48 -6.07 4.36 14.05
C ARG A 48 -5.49 5.09 12.87
N GLU A 49 -5.35 4.43 11.73
CA GLU A 49 -4.67 5.03 10.58
C GLU A 49 -5.59 5.08 9.37
N ASP A 50 -5.61 6.24 8.71
CA ASP A 50 -6.15 6.35 7.36
C ASP A 50 -5.08 5.86 6.40
N GLU A 51 -5.49 5.23 5.30
CA GLU A 51 -4.54 4.68 4.33
C GLU A 51 -4.90 5.15 2.93
N LEU A 52 -3.94 5.80 2.25
CA LEU A 52 -4.12 6.22 0.86
C LEU A 52 -3.49 5.18 -0.07
N PHE A 53 -4.26 4.71 -1.05
CA PHE A 53 -3.79 3.84 -2.14
C PHE A 53 -3.79 4.65 -3.43
N LEU A 54 -2.65 4.75 -4.10
CA LEU A 54 -2.54 5.36 -5.44
C LEU A 54 -1.98 4.31 -6.39
N VAL A 55 -2.71 4.02 -7.47
CA VAL A 55 -2.23 3.07 -8.47
C VAL A 55 -1.24 3.77 -9.40
N VAL A 56 -0.01 3.25 -9.46
CA VAL A 56 1.04 3.75 -10.33
C VAL A 56 1.05 2.99 -11.65
N LYS A 57 0.82 1.67 -11.62
CA LYS A 57 0.78 0.83 -12.80
C LYS A 57 -0.20 -0.32 -12.60
N GLY A 58 -0.99 -0.60 -13.63
CA GLY A 58 -1.98 -1.65 -13.58
C GLY A 58 -3.30 -1.15 -13.00
N ARG A 59 -4.00 -2.03 -12.31
CA ARG A 59 -5.29 -1.72 -11.68
C ARG A 59 -5.47 -2.60 -10.45
N ILE A 60 -6.23 -2.11 -9.48
CA ILE A 60 -6.59 -2.89 -8.31
C ILE A 60 -8.07 -2.71 -7.99
N THR A 61 -8.63 -3.65 -7.25
CA THR A 61 -9.94 -3.50 -6.65
C THR A 61 -9.75 -3.52 -5.14
N ILE A 62 -10.31 -2.54 -4.45
CA ILE A 62 -10.38 -2.56 -2.98
C ILE A 62 -11.79 -3.01 -2.62
N ARG A 63 -11.88 -4.18 -1.99
CA ARG A 63 -13.16 -4.75 -1.60
C ARG A 63 -13.53 -4.26 -0.20
N PHE A 64 -14.77 -3.85 -0.07
CA PHE A 64 -15.41 -3.51 1.21
C PHE A 64 -16.57 -4.46 1.43
N ARG A 65 -17.06 -4.57 2.65
CA ARG A 65 -18.16 -5.50 2.94
C ARG A 65 -19.45 -5.15 2.19
N ASP A 66 -19.64 -3.88 1.85
CA ASP A 66 -20.83 -3.38 1.17
C ASP A 66 -20.61 -2.98 -0.28
N GLY A 67 -19.47 -3.35 -0.87
CA GLY A 67 -19.20 -3.07 -2.28
C GLY A 67 -17.72 -2.96 -2.56
N ASP A 68 -17.38 -2.76 -3.82
CA ASP A 68 -16.00 -2.70 -4.30
C ASP A 68 -15.72 -1.35 -4.95
N VAL A 69 -14.46 -0.90 -4.84
CA VAL A 69 -13.96 0.28 -5.57
C VAL A 69 -12.80 -0.16 -6.44
N ARG A 70 -12.92 0.05 -7.76
CA ARG A 70 -11.85 -0.22 -8.71
C ARG A 70 -11.02 1.04 -8.93
N LEU A 71 -9.69 0.89 -8.89
CA LEU A 71 -8.76 1.97 -9.16
C LEU A 71 -7.92 1.63 -10.39
N GLU A 72 -7.88 2.56 -11.34
CA GLU A 72 -7.02 2.52 -12.51
C GLU A 72 -5.76 3.36 -12.26
N GLU A 73 -4.83 3.36 -13.21
CA GLU A 73 -3.60 4.17 -13.07
C GLU A 73 -3.91 5.63 -12.81
N ASN A 74 -3.17 6.23 -11.89
CA ASN A 74 -3.30 7.62 -11.46
C ASN A 74 -4.57 7.92 -10.66
N GLU A 75 -5.25 6.90 -10.20
CA GLU A 75 -6.40 7.07 -9.31
C GLU A 75 -6.02 6.68 -7.88
N PHE A 76 -6.57 7.37 -6.91
CA PHE A 76 -6.32 7.04 -5.52
C PHE A 76 -7.61 6.93 -4.73
N LEU A 77 -7.54 6.22 -3.63
CA LEU A 77 -8.61 6.07 -2.67
C LEU A 77 -8.02 6.20 -1.27
N ILE A 78 -8.71 6.92 -0.40
CA ILE A 78 -8.35 6.93 1.02
C ILE A 78 -9.31 6.02 1.75
N VAL A 79 -8.77 4.98 2.38
CA VAL A 79 -9.53 4.11 3.25
C VAL A 79 -9.48 4.69 4.65
N PRO A 80 -10.63 5.13 5.21
CA PRO A 80 -10.63 5.71 6.55
C PRO A 80 -10.28 4.66 7.61
N ARG A 81 -9.72 5.11 8.71
CA ARG A 81 -9.46 4.25 9.87
C ARG A 81 -10.72 3.49 10.27
N GLY A 82 -10.56 2.25 10.69
CA GLY A 82 -11.64 1.40 11.15
C GLY A 82 -12.46 0.72 10.05
N VAL A 83 -12.23 1.06 8.79
CA VAL A 83 -13.00 0.47 7.68
C VAL A 83 -12.32 -0.80 7.19
N GLU A 84 -13.06 -1.92 7.28
CA GLU A 84 -12.57 -3.22 6.86
C GLU A 84 -12.49 -3.30 5.34
N HIS A 85 -11.37 -3.79 4.83
CA HIS A 85 -11.13 -3.84 3.38
C HIS A 85 -10.16 -4.95 3.01
N MET A 86 -10.18 -5.32 1.71
CA MET A 86 -9.27 -6.32 1.15
C MET A 86 -8.89 -5.92 -0.27
N PRO A 87 -7.62 -5.57 -0.52
CA PRO A 87 -7.13 -5.32 -1.87
C PRO A 87 -7.00 -6.62 -2.65
N VAL A 88 -7.35 -6.56 -3.93
CA VAL A 88 -7.22 -7.70 -4.85
C VAL A 88 -6.90 -7.22 -6.25
N THR A 89 -6.08 -8.00 -6.97
CA THR A 89 -5.80 -7.74 -8.38
C THR A 89 -5.41 -9.05 -9.07
N GLU A 90 -5.84 -9.22 -10.31
CA GLU A 90 -5.49 -10.42 -11.10
C GLU A 90 -4.05 -10.34 -11.58
N GLU A 91 -3.65 -9.20 -12.14
CA GLU A 91 -2.30 -8.99 -12.65
C GLU A 91 -1.49 -8.13 -11.70
N GLU A 92 -0.17 -8.23 -11.78
CA GLU A 92 0.69 -7.43 -10.91
C GLU A 92 0.39 -5.94 -11.08
N ALA A 93 0.18 -5.26 -9.96
CA ALA A 93 -0.03 -3.83 -9.92
C ALA A 93 1.01 -3.17 -9.02
N TRP A 94 1.36 -1.92 -9.34
CA TRP A 94 2.29 -1.12 -8.55
C TRP A 94 1.49 -0.03 -7.85
N VAL A 95 1.62 0.02 -6.53
CA VAL A 95 0.81 0.90 -5.69
C VAL A 95 1.70 1.71 -4.77
N LEU A 96 1.40 3.01 -4.67
CA LEU A 96 1.99 3.87 -3.67
C LEU A 96 1.01 3.99 -2.51
N LEU A 97 1.49 3.71 -1.31
CA LEU A 97 0.73 3.89 -0.07
C LEU A 97 1.26 5.13 0.65
N PHE A 98 0.37 5.95 1.16
CA PHE A 98 0.73 7.06 2.03
C PHE A 98 -0.06 6.92 3.31
N GLU A 99 0.63 6.77 4.43
CA GLU A 99 0.00 6.39 5.68
C GLU A 99 0.90 6.69 6.87
N PRO A 100 0.36 6.83 8.09
CA PRO A 100 1.17 7.02 9.28
C PRO A 100 2.19 5.90 9.48
N LYS A 101 3.33 6.23 10.07
CA LYS A 101 4.42 5.26 10.32
C LYS A 101 4.00 4.08 11.19
N THR A 102 2.96 4.24 11.98
CA THR A 102 2.46 3.19 12.88
C THR A 102 1.65 2.12 12.17
N THR A 103 1.38 2.29 10.86
CA THR A 103 0.51 1.37 10.13
C THR A 103 1.21 0.03 9.87
N LEU A 104 0.61 -1.06 10.36
CA LEU A 104 1.05 -2.42 10.04
C LEU A 104 0.34 -2.88 8.77
N ASN A 105 1.05 -3.52 7.83
CA ASN A 105 0.50 -3.85 6.52
C ASN A 105 -0.77 -4.72 6.58
N THR A 106 -0.88 -5.62 7.54
CA THR A 106 -2.06 -6.47 7.73
C THR A 106 -3.03 -5.93 8.78
N GLY A 107 -2.84 -4.69 9.24
CA GLY A 107 -3.73 -4.03 10.20
C GLY A 107 -3.93 -4.81 11.48
N ASP A 108 -5.18 -5.16 11.77
CA ASP A 108 -5.58 -5.88 12.98
C ASP A 108 -5.40 -7.39 12.90
N VAL A 109 -4.87 -7.91 11.76
CA VAL A 109 -4.66 -9.34 11.53
C VAL A 109 -3.16 -9.64 11.50
N GLU A 110 -2.73 -10.68 12.21
CA GLU A 110 -1.36 -11.18 12.11
C GLU A 110 -1.37 -12.55 11.44
N ASN A 111 -0.58 -12.69 10.38
CA ASN A 111 -0.43 -13.96 9.66
C ASN A 111 0.90 -13.96 8.90
N GLU A 112 1.07 -14.92 7.97
CA GLU A 112 2.30 -15.06 7.19
C GLU A 112 2.58 -13.87 6.26
N ARG A 113 1.59 -13.03 5.98
CA ARG A 113 1.79 -11.82 5.16
C ARG A 113 2.20 -10.59 5.98
N THR A 114 2.21 -10.68 7.30
CA THR A 114 2.55 -9.55 8.16
C THR A 114 4.04 -9.23 8.07
N VAL A 115 4.38 -7.97 7.82
CA VAL A 115 5.75 -7.48 7.77
C VAL A 115 5.87 -6.33 8.77
N ALA A 116 6.47 -6.60 9.93
CA ALA A 116 6.59 -5.62 11.00
C ALA A 116 7.71 -4.60 10.75
N ASN A 117 8.80 -5.03 10.12
CA ASN A 117 9.96 -4.18 9.85
C ASN A 117 10.14 -4.05 8.35
N LEU A 118 9.76 -2.89 7.82
CA LEU A 118 9.80 -2.65 6.38
C LEU A 118 11.19 -2.26 5.92
N GLU A 119 11.56 -2.76 4.75
CA GLU A 119 12.81 -2.38 4.07
C GLU A 119 12.70 -0.96 3.53
N ARG A 120 13.82 -0.20 3.64
CA ARG A 120 13.93 1.12 3.01
C ARG A 120 14.65 1.01 1.67
N ILE A 121 14.19 1.77 0.71
CA ILE A 121 14.79 1.76 -0.61
C ILE A 121 15.15 3.16 -1.12
#